data_e501991246fbb14781bd5dfbd90d0db9
#
_entry.id   e501991246fbb14781bd5dfbd90d0db9
#
_cell.length_a   1.000
_cell.length_b   1.000
_cell.length_c   1.000
_cell.angle_alpha   90.00
_cell.angle_beta   90.00
_cell.angle_gamma   90.00
#
_symmetry.space_group_name_H-M   'P 1'
#
loop_
_entity.id
_entity.type
_entity.pdbx_description
1 polymer ?
#
loop_
_entity_poly.entity_id
_entity_poly.type
_entity_poly.pdbx_seq_one_letter_code
_entity_poly.pdbx_strand_id
1 'polypeptide(L)'
;DPTHVSAVTVFAGIAPVSTGGDSIGGTIIVESGAPQFAKAGEGLLNTGEVGAFYRSNGNAYGGDLAATIASDKLSVSYTASTAKADNYEAGDDFKPAGPAAAGRGWLDGDEVGSTRYKSTNQALAFALRQANHLVELKVGLQDIPYQGWPNQRMDMTGNDSTQTNLRYEGTYDWGGLEARAYHENTRHKMQFHDDKLFWYGANSGVPNPDGVPCTPSAGMNGCAAGMPMDTEGKNSGALVKAEVPLSARDLLRVGGEVQRYRLDDWWDPSGKGMWPDTFWNIRDGERDRLAVFGEWEAQWNPQWLTQFGLRHETVDTNSGEVQGYNATYLADATAFNAADRDITDHNLDATALARFTPDATRTLEFGYARKTRSPNLYERYTWSTGGMAMRMINWAGDGNGYVGNLDLDPEIAHTVSATFDWHDAARKEWGLKVTPYYTYVDDYIDAARCSGAATGVCTAANLTATDAFVYLQFVNQSAKLYGV
;
A
#
# COMPACT_ATOMS: atom_id res chain seq x y z
N ASP A 1 -3.33 3.79 11.38
CA ASP A 1 -2.94 4.35 12.68
C ASP A 1 -2.68 3.21 13.67
N PRO A 2 -1.46 3.10 14.26
CA PRO A 2 -1.11 2.01 15.17
C PRO A 2 -1.89 2.03 16.50
N THR A 3 -2.45 3.16 16.91
CA THR A 3 -3.22 3.27 18.16
C THR A 3 -4.54 2.51 18.13
N HIS A 4 -5.00 2.06 16.94
CA HIS A 4 -6.25 1.32 16.75
C HIS A 4 -6.05 -0.15 16.40
N VAL A 5 -4.80 -0.61 16.39
CA VAL A 5 -4.43 -1.99 16.06
C VAL A 5 -4.43 -2.81 17.33
N SER A 6 -5.23 -3.89 17.36
CA SER A 6 -5.24 -4.86 18.48
C SER A 6 -4.39 -6.09 18.21
N ALA A 7 -4.26 -6.48 16.93
CA ALA A 7 -3.47 -7.62 16.53
C ALA A 7 -2.86 -7.42 15.13
N VAL A 8 -1.67 -7.97 14.95
CA VAL A 8 -1.01 -8.09 13.65
C VAL A 8 -0.58 -9.54 13.47
N THR A 9 -1.14 -10.20 12.45
CA THR A 9 -0.77 -11.56 12.07
C THR A 9 0.10 -11.51 10.83
N VAL A 10 1.30 -12.06 10.91
CA VAL A 10 2.24 -12.18 9.79
C VAL A 10 2.38 -13.64 9.42
N PHE A 11 2.04 -14.00 8.19
CA PHE A 11 2.31 -15.32 7.65
C PHE A 11 3.74 -15.37 7.12
N ALA A 12 4.63 -15.97 7.90
CA ALA A 12 6.04 -16.10 7.55
C ALA A 12 6.35 -17.27 6.58
N GLY A 13 5.33 -18.00 6.18
CA GLY A 13 5.39 -19.12 5.22
C GLY A 13 4.24 -19.03 4.22
N ILE A 14 3.52 -20.15 4.07
CA ILE A 14 2.39 -20.22 3.17
C ILE A 14 1.15 -19.60 3.81
N ALA A 15 0.65 -18.51 3.22
CA ALA A 15 -0.63 -17.92 3.61
C ALA A 15 -1.79 -18.69 2.94
N PRO A 16 -2.86 -19.05 3.71
CA PRO A 16 -4.06 -19.68 3.17
C PRO A 16 -4.70 -18.85 2.04
N VAL A 17 -5.33 -19.49 1.07
CA VAL A 17 -6.02 -18.78 -0.03
C VAL A 17 -7.24 -17.98 0.45
N SER A 18 -7.80 -18.34 1.60
CA SER A 18 -8.92 -17.65 2.27
C SER A 18 -8.52 -16.30 2.90
N THR A 19 -7.22 -15.99 3.01
CA THR A 19 -6.71 -14.72 3.55
C THR A 19 -6.52 -13.63 2.50
N GLY A 20 -6.62 -13.95 1.22
CA GLY A 20 -6.49 -13.02 0.09
C GLY A 20 -5.69 -13.59 -1.07
N GLY A 21 -5.66 -12.86 -2.17
CA GLY A 21 -4.92 -13.14 -3.40
C GLY A 21 -4.16 -11.90 -3.90
N ASP A 22 -3.74 -11.94 -5.16
CA ASP A 22 -3.08 -10.84 -5.87
C ASP A 22 -1.79 -10.37 -5.17
N SER A 23 -1.01 -11.32 -4.68
CA SER A 23 0.28 -11.07 -4.03
C SER A 23 1.15 -12.31 -4.09
N ILE A 24 2.40 -12.14 -4.50
CA ILE A 24 3.45 -13.17 -4.47
C ILE A 24 4.31 -13.09 -3.19
N GLY A 25 4.17 -12.02 -2.43
CA GLY A 25 4.86 -11.81 -1.15
C GLY A 25 4.18 -12.50 0.01
N GLY A 26 4.43 -12.02 1.21
CA GLY A 26 3.74 -12.48 2.41
C GLY A 26 2.35 -11.88 2.58
N THR A 27 1.62 -12.36 3.59
CA THR A 27 0.34 -11.81 4.02
C THR A 27 0.45 -11.24 5.42
N ILE A 28 0.02 -10.00 5.61
CA ILE A 28 -0.09 -9.34 6.91
C ILE A 28 -1.56 -8.99 7.14
N ILE A 29 -2.13 -9.53 8.20
CA ILE A 29 -3.49 -9.19 8.64
C ILE A 29 -3.38 -8.23 9.81
N VAL A 30 -4.05 -7.08 9.69
CA VAL A 30 -4.12 -6.07 10.75
C VAL A 30 -5.57 -6.00 11.24
N GLU A 31 -5.76 -6.23 12.53
CA GLU A 31 -7.07 -6.27 13.15
C GLU A 31 -7.23 -5.12 14.15
N SER A 32 -8.38 -4.45 14.10
CA SER A 32 -8.80 -3.54 15.17
C SER A 32 -9.47 -4.32 16.29
N GLY A 33 -9.54 -3.70 17.50
CA GLY A 33 -10.18 -4.32 18.66
C GLY A 33 -11.62 -4.74 18.37
N ALA A 34 -12.02 -5.91 18.88
CA ALA A 34 -13.40 -6.35 18.80
C ALA A 34 -14.33 -5.40 19.57
N PRO A 35 -15.59 -5.19 19.11
CA PRO A 35 -16.56 -4.38 19.81
C PRO A 35 -16.78 -4.88 21.24
N GLN A 36 -16.78 -3.96 22.22
CA GLN A 36 -17.04 -4.27 23.63
C GLN A 36 -18.52 -4.15 23.92
N PHE A 37 -19.05 -5.02 24.79
CA PHE A 37 -20.43 -5.01 25.21
C PHE A 37 -20.52 -5.19 26.73
N ALA A 38 -21.55 -4.60 27.35
CA ALA A 38 -21.89 -4.89 28.74
C ALA A 38 -22.31 -6.37 28.90
N LYS A 39 -22.15 -6.90 30.08
CA LYS A 39 -22.76 -8.19 30.41
C LYS A 39 -24.28 -8.03 30.57
N ALA A 40 -25.02 -9.07 30.24
CA ALA A 40 -26.48 -9.04 30.36
C ALA A 40 -26.91 -8.72 31.82
N GLY A 41 -27.72 -7.68 31.97
CA GLY A 41 -28.23 -7.24 33.28
C GLY A 41 -27.30 -6.30 34.07
N GLU A 42 -26.10 -5.99 33.61
CA GLU A 42 -25.18 -5.09 34.34
C GLU A 42 -25.31 -3.60 33.96
N GLY A 43 -26.26 -3.23 33.10
CA GLY A 43 -26.46 -1.84 32.67
C GLY A 43 -25.52 -1.44 31.54
N LEU A 44 -25.01 -0.21 31.57
CA LEU A 44 -24.12 0.31 30.53
C LEU A 44 -22.65 0.11 30.90
N LEU A 45 -21.87 -0.41 29.97
CA LEU A 45 -20.42 -0.38 30.00
C LEU A 45 -19.96 0.99 29.53
N ASN A 46 -19.07 1.64 30.28
CA ASN A 46 -18.37 2.85 29.86
C ASN A 46 -16.88 2.58 30.06
N THR A 47 -16.10 2.64 28.97
CA THR A 47 -14.66 2.51 29.01
C THR A 47 -14.00 3.66 28.27
N GLY A 48 -12.82 4.05 28.69
CA GLY A 48 -12.05 5.08 28.01
C GLY A 48 -10.57 4.94 28.32
N GLU A 49 -9.77 5.36 27.35
CA GLU A 49 -8.32 5.43 27.44
C GLU A 49 -7.84 6.73 26.80
N VAL A 50 -6.86 7.37 27.41
CA VAL A 50 -6.20 8.57 26.87
C VAL A 50 -4.70 8.35 26.97
N GLY A 51 -4.02 8.49 25.84
CA GLY A 51 -2.56 8.43 25.73
C GLY A 51 -1.98 9.78 25.32
N ALA A 52 -0.74 10.04 25.72
CA ALA A 52 0.04 11.17 25.23
C ALA A 52 1.52 10.81 25.21
N PHE A 53 2.26 11.37 24.25
CA PHE A 53 3.70 11.20 24.18
C PHE A 53 4.40 12.50 23.83
N TYR A 54 5.68 12.58 24.22
CA TYR A 54 6.62 13.60 23.78
C TYR A 54 7.99 12.96 23.54
N ARG A 55 8.65 13.41 22.48
CA ARG A 55 10.04 13.07 22.15
C ARG A 55 10.79 14.35 21.86
N SER A 56 11.95 14.56 22.52
CA SER A 56 12.71 15.80 22.41
C SER A 56 13.27 16.03 21.00
N ASN A 57 13.77 14.98 20.34
CA ASN A 57 14.28 15.10 18.99
C ASN A 57 13.12 15.32 17.99
N GLY A 58 13.18 16.42 17.23
CA GLY A 58 12.12 16.88 16.36
C GLY A 58 10.88 17.40 17.10
N ASN A 59 10.96 17.68 18.41
CA ASN A 59 9.83 18.15 19.23
C ASN A 59 8.53 17.38 18.97
N ALA A 60 8.65 16.05 18.80
CA ALA A 60 7.52 15.22 18.44
C ALA A 60 6.57 15.04 19.62
N TYR A 61 5.30 15.34 19.41
CA TYR A 61 4.26 15.15 20.41
C TYR A 61 2.96 14.64 19.78
N GLY A 62 2.16 14.01 20.59
CA GLY A 62 0.85 13.53 20.15
C GLY A 62 0.04 12.99 21.31
N GLY A 63 -1.17 12.58 20.99
CA GLY A 63 -2.08 11.95 21.91
C GLY A 63 -3.13 11.16 21.21
N ASP A 64 -3.74 10.26 21.94
CA ASP A 64 -4.82 9.41 21.51
C ASP A 64 -5.93 9.33 22.55
N LEU A 65 -7.12 9.04 22.06
CA LEU A 65 -8.34 8.85 22.84
C LEU A 65 -9.07 7.65 22.28
N ALA A 66 -9.48 6.73 23.15
CA ALA A 66 -10.50 5.73 22.86
C ALA A 66 -11.61 5.80 23.90
N ALA A 67 -12.86 5.73 23.46
CA ALA A 67 -14.02 5.74 24.34
C ALA A 67 -15.10 4.81 23.80
N THR A 68 -15.72 4.01 24.68
CA THR A 68 -16.81 3.10 24.33
C THR A 68 -17.95 3.23 25.33
N ILE A 69 -19.17 3.32 24.80
CA ILE A 69 -20.41 3.18 25.55
C ILE A 69 -21.17 2.00 24.96
N ALA A 70 -21.54 1.04 25.79
CA ALA A 70 -22.23 -0.15 25.31
C ALA A 70 -23.26 -0.70 26.29
N SER A 71 -24.36 -1.22 25.74
CA SER A 71 -25.25 -2.14 26.41
C SER A 71 -24.82 -3.59 26.17
N ASP A 72 -25.64 -4.55 26.57
CA ASP A 72 -25.46 -5.96 26.22
C ASP A 72 -25.64 -6.26 24.70
N LYS A 73 -26.25 -5.35 23.94
CA LYS A 73 -26.58 -5.54 22.50
C LYS A 73 -26.03 -4.48 21.59
N LEU A 74 -25.87 -3.25 22.03
CA LEU A 74 -25.42 -2.14 21.24
C LEU A 74 -24.11 -1.58 21.81
N SER A 75 -23.12 -1.35 20.94
CA SER A 75 -21.84 -0.70 21.28
C SER A 75 -21.60 0.48 20.34
N VAL A 76 -21.16 1.58 20.90
CA VAL A 76 -20.68 2.76 20.16
C VAL A 76 -19.27 3.09 20.66
N SER A 77 -18.32 3.08 19.78
CA SER A 77 -16.92 3.39 20.09
C SER A 77 -16.42 4.55 19.22
N TYR A 78 -15.70 5.47 19.84
CA TYR A 78 -14.98 6.55 19.16
C TYR A 78 -13.50 6.45 19.50
N THR A 79 -12.69 6.61 18.48
CA THR A 79 -11.23 6.64 18.61
C THR A 79 -10.67 7.84 17.84
N ALA A 80 -9.68 8.50 18.40
CA ALA A 80 -8.98 9.62 17.76
C ALA A 80 -7.51 9.60 18.13
N SER A 81 -6.66 10.02 17.21
CA SER A 81 -5.25 10.26 17.48
C SER A 81 -4.73 11.45 16.70
N THR A 82 -3.75 12.13 17.24
CA THR A 82 -2.99 13.16 16.55
C THR A 82 -1.52 13.07 16.91
N ALA A 83 -0.65 13.31 15.92
CA ALA A 83 0.78 13.38 16.12
C ALA A 83 1.38 14.46 15.24
N LYS A 84 2.37 15.20 15.77
CA LYS A 84 3.12 16.22 15.05
C LYS A 84 4.58 16.12 15.43
N ALA A 85 5.47 16.34 14.46
CA ALA A 85 6.91 16.54 14.68
C ALA A 85 7.46 17.62 13.76
N ASP A 86 8.49 18.29 14.22
CA ASP A 86 9.40 19.07 13.39
C ASP A 86 10.46 18.13 12.78
N ASN A 87 11.40 18.65 12.00
CA ASN A 87 12.52 17.84 11.54
C ASN A 87 13.32 17.29 12.74
N TYR A 88 13.82 16.08 12.63
CA TYR A 88 14.72 15.55 13.64
C TYR A 88 16.18 15.88 13.32
N GLU A 89 17.02 15.85 14.35
CA GLU A 89 18.46 16.08 14.30
C GLU A 89 19.22 14.76 14.38
N ALA A 90 20.27 14.63 13.56
CA ALA A 90 21.23 13.53 13.66
C ALA A 90 22.13 13.75 14.89
N GLY A 91 22.93 12.74 15.22
CA GLY A 91 23.84 12.83 16.39
C GLY A 91 25.05 13.75 16.18
N ASP A 92 25.33 14.19 14.95
CA ASP A 92 26.43 15.09 14.56
C ASP A 92 26.16 15.59 13.13
N ASP A 93 26.87 16.63 12.70
CA ASP A 93 26.82 17.16 11.34
C ASP A 93 27.15 16.08 10.32
N PHE A 94 26.23 15.82 9.39
CA PHE A 94 26.41 14.85 8.29
C PHE A 94 26.41 15.51 6.91
N LYS A 95 26.09 16.80 6.84
CA LYS A 95 26.07 17.63 5.65
C LYS A 95 26.50 19.07 5.98
N PRO A 96 26.94 19.86 4.99
CA PRO A 96 27.06 21.30 5.19
C PRO A 96 25.70 21.93 5.53
N ALA A 97 25.67 22.89 6.44
CA ALA A 97 24.52 23.74 6.60
C ALA A 97 24.22 24.48 5.29
N GLY A 98 22.95 24.61 4.93
CA GLY A 98 22.57 25.12 3.64
C GLY A 98 21.16 25.69 3.57
N PRO A 99 20.82 26.40 2.47
CA PRO A 99 19.50 26.99 2.32
C PRO A 99 18.41 25.93 2.16
N ALA A 100 17.28 26.18 2.80
CA ALA A 100 16.03 25.48 2.55
C ALA A 100 15.21 26.19 1.46
N ALA A 101 14.25 25.50 0.86
CA ALA A 101 13.33 26.10 -0.10
C ALA A 101 12.27 26.98 0.58
N ALA A 102 11.50 27.71 -0.23
CA ALA A 102 10.29 28.44 0.18
C ALA A 102 10.48 29.44 1.34
N GLY A 103 11.65 30.05 1.45
CA GLY A 103 11.92 31.09 2.45
C GLY A 103 12.02 30.59 3.89
N ARG A 104 12.15 29.28 4.09
CA ARG A 104 12.36 28.69 5.41
C ARG A 104 13.72 29.09 6.04
N GLY A 105 14.71 29.44 5.22
CA GLY A 105 16.04 29.82 5.67
C GLY A 105 17.07 28.70 5.50
N TRP A 106 17.76 28.33 6.56
CA TRP A 106 18.84 27.34 6.56
C TRP A 106 18.41 26.06 7.26
N LEU A 107 18.91 24.94 6.74
CA LEU A 107 18.95 23.66 7.46
C LEU A 107 20.35 23.51 8.06
N ASP A 108 20.41 23.25 9.37
CA ASP A 108 21.68 23.01 10.06
C ASP A 108 22.35 21.72 9.59
N GLY A 109 23.64 21.55 9.90
CA GLY A 109 24.43 20.40 9.42
C GLY A 109 23.92 19.06 9.92
N ASP A 110 23.33 19.01 11.08
CA ASP A 110 22.73 17.84 11.72
C ASP A 110 21.19 17.75 11.50
N GLU A 111 20.52 18.81 11.04
CA GLU A 111 19.09 18.77 10.76
C GLU A 111 18.78 17.90 9.51
N VAL A 112 17.98 16.86 9.71
CA VAL A 112 17.50 15.99 8.60
C VAL A 112 16.23 16.61 8.02
N GLY A 113 16.40 17.41 6.97
CA GLY A 113 15.29 18.05 6.27
C GLY A 113 14.26 17.05 5.74
N SER A 114 13.02 17.49 5.58
CA SER A 114 11.91 16.67 5.12
C SER A 114 11.63 15.45 6.00
N THR A 115 11.71 15.61 7.31
CA THR A 115 11.32 14.56 8.28
C THR A 115 10.16 14.99 9.17
N ARG A 116 9.72 16.25 9.08
CA ARG A 116 8.56 16.76 9.80
C ARG A 116 7.26 16.11 9.30
N TYR A 117 6.30 15.95 10.20
CA TYR A 117 4.99 15.44 9.85
C TYR A 117 3.88 15.96 10.77
N LYS A 118 2.65 15.87 10.30
CA LYS A 118 1.44 16.00 11.10
C LYS A 118 0.41 15.00 10.60
N SER A 119 -0.24 14.30 11.52
CA SER A 119 -1.30 13.32 11.22
C SER A 119 -2.41 13.44 12.24
N THR A 120 -3.65 13.34 11.79
CA THR A 120 -4.85 13.23 12.62
C THR A 120 -5.73 12.12 12.08
N ASN A 121 -6.13 11.20 12.94
CA ASN A 121 -6.99 10.09 12.59
C ASN A 121 -8.18 10.04 13.55
N GLN A 122 -9.36 9.68 13.04
CA GLN A 122 -10.57 9.52 13.83
C GLN A 122 -11.36 8.34 13.29
N ALA A 123 -12.03 7.61 14.17
CA ALA A 123 -13.00 6.59 13.76
C ALA A 123 -14.17 6.51 14.72
N LEU A 124 -15.36 6.31 14.15
CA LEU A 124 -16.59 6.02 14.86
C LEU A 124 -17.09 4.64 14.44
N ALA A 125 -17.34 3.77 15.40
CA ALA A 125 -17.85 2.44 15.18
C ALA A 125 -19.17 2.21 15.92
N PHE A 126 -20.12 1.55 15.24
CA PHE A 126 -21.38 1.08 15.78
C PHE A 126 -21.43 -0.43 15.63
N ALA A 127 -21.71 -1.16 16.71
CA ALA A 127 -21.85 -2.59 16.66
C ALA A 127 -23.15 -3.03 17.32
N LEU A 128 -23.87 -3.94 16.65
CA LEU A 128 -25.10 -4.57 17.14
C LEU A 128 -24.85 -6.07 17.26
N ARG A 129 -25.08 -6.60 18.47
CA ARG A 129 -25.01 -8.02 18.76
C ARG A 129 -26.40 -8.56 19.12
N GLN A 130 -26.83 -9.60 18.43
CA GLN A 130 -28.07 -10.29 18.73
C GLN A 130 -27.89 -11.81 18.63
N ALA A 131 -28.02 -12.52 19.72
CA ALA A 131 -27.72 -13.95 19.81
C ALA A 131 -26.31 -14.25 19.22
N ASN A 132 -26.25 -15.03 18.16
CA ASN A 132 -25.01 -15.45 17.50
C ASN A 132 -24.66 -14.57 16.30
N HIS A 133 -25.19 -13.34 16.23
CA HIS A 133 -24.97 -12.43 15.10
C HIS A 133 -24.36 -11.11 15.59
N LEU A 134 -23.40 -10.61 14.82
CA LEU A 134 -22.76 -9.33 15.02
C LEU A 134 -22.79 -8.54 13.71
N VAL A 135 -23.23 -7.29 13.78
CA VAL A 135 -23.08 -6.31 12.67
C VAL A 135 -22.27 -5.16 13.20
N GLU A 136 -21.25 -4.73 12.46
CA GLU A 136 -20.41 -3.59 12.78
C GLU A 136 -20.32 -2.65 11.60
N LEU A 137 -20.57 -1.36 11.82
CA LEU A 137 -20.30 -0.27 10.89
C LEU A 137 -19.22 0.63 11.48
N LYS A 138 -18.12 0.81 10.76
CA LYS A 138 -17.03 1.71 11.12
C LYS A 138 -16.80 2.75 10.05
N VAL A 139 -16.71 4.02 10.45
CA VAL A 139 -16.34 5.14 9.59
C VAL A 139 -15.06 5.76 10.13
N GLY A 140 -14.02 5.84 9.30
CA GLY A 140 -12.72 6.41 9.61
C GLY A 140 -12.44 7.64 8.77
N LEU A 141 -11.73 8.61 9.36
CA LEU A 141 -11.24 9.82 8.71
C LEU A 141 -9.74 9.95 9.02
N GLN A 142 -8.95 10.25 8.00
CA GLN A 142 -7.53 10.57 8.13
C GLN A 142 -7.26 11.92 7.46
N ASP A 143 -6.47 12.76 8.13
CA ASP A 143 -5.95 14.03 7.61
C ASP A 143 -4.44 14.08 7.92
N ILE A 144 -3.62 14.13 6.87
CA ILE A 144 -2.18 14.31 6.93
C ILE A 144 -1.82 15.52 6.08
N PRO A 145 -1.85 16.74 6.63
CA PRO A 145 -1.63 17.97 5.86
C PRO A 145 -0.20 18.09 5.33
N TYR A 146 0.75 17.40 5.94
CA TYR A 146 2.12 17.29 5.43
C TYR A 146 2.85 16.10 6.06
N GLN A 147 3.74 15.49 5.28
CA GLN A 147 4.73 14.53 5.73
C GLN A 147 5.97 14.62 4.84
N GLY A 148 7.12 14.86 5.46
CA GLY A 148 8.39 14.90 4.76
C GLY A 148 8.93 13.51 4.43
N TRP A 149 9.66 13.43 3.31
CA TRP A 149 10.29 12.21 2.80
C TRP A 149 11.75 12.51 2.42
N PRO A 150 12.71 12.39 3.34
CA PRO A 150 14.08 12.86 3.13
C PRO A 150 14.80 12.20 1.94
N ASN A 151 14.44 10.96 1.62
CA ASN A 151 15.00 10.20 0.51
C ASN A 151 14.18 10.29 -0.80
N GLN A 152 13.10 11.05 -0.80
CA GLN A 152 12.25 11.24 -1.98
C GLN A 152 12.49 12.61 -2.63
N ARG A 153 12.10 12.75 -3.90
CA ARG A 153 12.20 14.01 -4.62
C ARG A 153 11.20 15.05 -4.12
N MET A 154 10.03 14.61 -3.71
CA MET A 154 8.94 15.44 -3.21
C MET A 154 8.54 15.04 -1.79
N ASP A 155 7.89 15.95 -1.10
CA ASP A 155 7.21 15.70 0.16
C ASP A 155 5.72 15.55 -0.07
N MET A 156 5.04 14.85 0.81
CA MET A 156 3.59 14.83 0.85
C MET A 156 3.07 16.15 1.41
N THR A 157 2.24 16.84 0.67
CA THR A 157 1.66 18.15 1.02
C THR A 157 0.15 18.07 1.29
N GLY A 158 -0.39 16.88 1.34
CA GLY A 158 -1.76 16.57 1.73
C GLY A 158 -2.08 15.10 1.50
N ASN A 159 -2.82 14.51 2.44
CA ASN A 159 -3.41 13.18 2.26
C ASN A 159 -4.66 13.07 3.13
N ASP A 160 -5.82 13.14 2.48
CA ASP A 160 -7.12 13.02 3.10
C ASP A 160 -7.74 11.69 2.73
N SER A 161 -8.20 10.93 3.71
CA SER A 161 -8.88 9.65 3.46
C SER A 161 -10.16 9.54 4.28
N THR A 162 -11.20 9.02 3.64
CA THR A 162 -12.44 8.59 4.27
C THR A 162 -12.65 7.11 4.02
N GLN A 163 -12.87 6.35 5.06
CA GLN A 163 -13.05 4.90 5.03
C GLN A 163 -14.37 4.51 5.66
N THR A 164 -15.13 3.65 5.00
CA THR A 164 -16.36 3.04 5.55
C THR A 164 -16.24 1.53 5.45
N ASN A 165 -16.53 0.83 6.52
CA ASN A 165 -16.49 -0.62 6.59
C ASN A 165 -17.73 -1.15 7.29
N LEU A 166 -18.46 -2.03 6.63
CA LEU A 166 -19.60 -2.77 7.18
C LEU A 166 -19.21 -4.24 7.26
N ARG A 167 -19.30 -4.83 8.45
CA ARG A 167 -18.97 -6.24 8.71
C ARG A 167 -20.16 -6.91 9.36
N TYR A 168 -20.42 -8.13 8.92
CA TYR A 168 -21.38 -9.05 9.53
C TYR A 168 -20.66 -10.36 9.86
N GLU A 169 -20.93 -10.88 11.05
CA GLU A 169 -20.54 -12.24 11.47
C GLU A 169 -21.76 -12.95 12.05
N GLY A 170 -21.96 -14.19 11.64
CA GLY A 170 -23.05 -15.03 12.14
C GLY A 170 -22.61 -16.46 12.34
N THR A 171 -23.06 -17.07 13.45
CA THR A 171 -22.88 -18.50 13.71
C THR A 171 -24.23 -19.20 13.56
N TYR A 172 -24.26 -20.23 12.76
CA TYR A 172 -25.43 -21.03 12.38
C TYR A 172 -25.18 -22.49 12.71
N ASP A 173 -26.23 -23.32 12.65
CA ASP A 173 -26.10 -24.77 12.89
C ASP A 173 -25.19 -25.46 11.86
N TRP A 174 -25.09 -24.89 10.66
CA TRP A 174 -24.22 -25.40 9.60
C TRP A 174 -22.79 -24.85 9.63
N GLY A 175 -22.47 -23.83 10.45
CA GLY A 175 -21.14 -23.21 10.54
C GLY A 175 -21.18 -21.71 10.72
N GLY A 176 -20.11 -21.02 10.30
CA GLY A 176 -19.93 -19.57 10.39
C GLY A 176 -20.09 -18.87 9.04
N LEU A 177 -20.60 -17.64 9.05
CA LEU A 177 -20.67 -16.76 7.89
C LEU A 177 -20.05 -15.40 8.27
N GLU A 178 -19.12 -14.93 7.46
CA GLU A 178 -18.60 -13.58 7.48
C GLU A 178 -18.95 -12.88 6.16
N ALA A 179 -19.44 -11.65 6.25
CA ALA A 179 -19.62 -10.77 5.10
C ALA A 179 -19.06 -9.39 5.43
N ARG A 180 -18.38 -8.78 4.48
CA ARG A 180 -17.78 -7.46 4.63
C ARG A 180 -17.99 -6.65 3.37
N ALA A 181 -18.31 -5.37 3.51
CA ALA A 181 -18.30 -4.40 2.43
C ALA A 181 -17.54 -3.15 2.89
N TYR A 182 -16.77 -2.56 1.98
CA TYR A 182 -15.97 -1.38 2.31
C TYR A 182 -15.94 -0.39 1.15
N HIS A 183 -15.73 0.86 1.52
CA HIS A 183 -15.43 1.95 0.60
C HIS A 183 -14.38 2.86 1.20
N GLU A 184 -13.38 3.21 0.40
CA GLU A 184 -12.34 4.17 0.73
C GLU A 184 -12.20 5.19 -0.41
N ASN A 185 -12.07 6.46 -0.05
CA ASN A 185 -11.67 7.54 -0.95
C ASN A 185 -10.47 8.26 -0.35
N THR A 186 -9.37 8.31 -1.08
CA THR A 186 -8.12 8.96 -0.66
C THR A 186 -7.69 9.97 -1.71
N ARG A 187 -7.42 11.19 -1.27
CA ARG A 187 -6.78 12.24 -2.05
C ARG A 187 -5.39 12.48 -1.51
N HIS A 188 -4.41 12.36 -2.37
CA HIS A 188 -3.00 12.47 -2.02
C HIS A 188 -2.32 13.52 -2.89
N LYS A 189 -1.46 14.34 -2.27
CA LYS A 189 -0.74 15.43 -2.93
C LYS A 189 0.73 15.37 -2.61
N MET A 190 1.55 15.48 -3.64
CA MET A 190 3.00 15.62 -3.52
C MET A 190 3.45 16.94 -4.15
N GLN A 191 4.43 17.59 -3.53
CA GLN A 191 5.04 18.81 -4.04
C GLN A 191 6.44 18.96 -3.44
N PHE A 192 7.25 19.85 -3.98
CA PHE A 192 8.42 20.34 -3.26
C PHE A 192 7.95 21.20 -2.08
N HIS A 193 8.39 20.85 -0.89
CA HIS A 193 8.04 21.54 0.33
C HIS A 193 9.22 22.35 0.86
N ASP A 194 9.06 23.01 2.01
CA ASP A 194 9.99 24.01 2.56
C ASP A 194 11.46 23.56 2.61
N ASP A 195 11.73 22.28 2.76
CA ASP A 195 13.08 21.73 2.86
C ASP A 195 13.70 21.32 1.52
N LYS A 196 12.92 21.34 0.42
CA LYS A 196 13.38 20.95 -0.92
C LYS A 196 13.81 22.17 -1.72
N LEU A 197 15.06 22.20 -2.18
CA LEU A 197 15.63 23.29 -2.99
C LEU A 197 15.25 23.20 -4.47
N PHE A 198 13.97 22.93 -4.76
CA PHE A 198 13.51 22.69 -6.13
C PHE A 198 12.55 23.76 -6.67
N TRP A 199 12.64 24.99 -6.13
CA TRP A 199 12.03 26.15 -6.76
C TRP A 199 12.92 26.61 -7.91
N TYR A 200 12.47 26.35 -9.13
CA TYR A 200 13.22 26.71 -10.32
C TYR A 200 13.04 28.19 -10.64
N GLY A 201 14.13 28.91 -10.82
CA GLY A 201 14.14 30.26 -11.37
C GLY A 201 14.19 30.27 -12.91
N ALA A 202 14.33 31.44 -13.48
CA ALA A 202 14.46 31.65 -14.94
C ALA A 202 15.64 30.85 -15.56
N ASN A 203 16.69 30.59 -14.81
CA ASN A 203 17.80 29.73 -15.22
C ASN A 203 17.53 28.29 -14.81
N SER A 204 17.14 27.46 -15.77
CA SER A 204 16.72 26.09 -15.53
C SER A 204 17.77 25.23 -14.83
N GLY A 205 17.30 24.44 -13.89
CA GLY A 205 18.11 23.43 -13.19
C GLY A 205 18.95 23.97 -12.04
N VAL A 206 18.92 25.26 -11.78
CA VAL A 206 19.54 25.86 -10.60
C VAL A 206 18.43 26.11 -9.57
N PRO A 207 18.49 25.50 -8.39
CA PRO A 207 17.58 25.84 -7.30
C PRO A 207 17.65 27.35 -7.02
N ASN A 208 16.50 27.96 -6.71
CA ASN A 208 16.50 29.35 -6.25
C ASN A 208 17.01 29.37 -4.78
N PRO A 209 18.22 29.82 -4.50
CA PRO A 209 18.79 29.76 -3.16
C PRO A 209 18.06 30.67 -2.17
N ASP A 210 17.31 31.67 -2.66
CA ASP A 210 16.53 32.58 -1.80
C ASP A 210 15.19 31.94 -1.36
N GLY A 211 14.88 30.72 -1.87
CA GLY A 211 13.69 29.97 -1.47
C GLY A 211 12.35 30.63 -1.83
N VAL A 212 12.35 31.69 -2.61
CA VAL A 212 11.12 32.41 -2.98
C VAL A 212 10.55 31.81 -4.27
N PRO A 213 9.32 31.26 -4.24
CA PRO A 213 8.66 30.78 -5.45
C PRO A 213 8.51 31.91 -6.47
N CYS A 214 8.82 31.61 -7.70
CA CYS A 214 8.58 32.53 -8.81
C CYS A 214 7.15 32.39 -9.36
N THR A 215 6.67 33.37 -10.09
CA THR A 215 5.40 33.24 -10.82
C THR A 215 5.58 32.29 -12.01
N PRO A 216 4.79 31.23 -12.14
CA PRO A 216 4.86 30.29 -13.24
C PRO A 216 4.75 30.97 -14.60
N SER A 217 5.60 30.60 -15.53
CA SER A 217 5.60 31.13 -16.90
C SER A 217 6.15 30.11 -17.90
N ALA A 218 5.69 30.17 -19.14
CA ALA A 218 6.08 29.25 -20.22
C ALA A 218 7.49 29.51 -20.77
N GLY A 219 8.00 28.51 -21.52
CA GLY A 219 9.24 28.58 -22.32
C GLY A 219 10.49 28.16 -21.57
N MET A 220 11.60 28.03 -22.30
CA MET A 220 12.89 27.57 -21.75
C MET A 220 13.43 28.46 -20.63
N ASN A 221 13.19 29.77 -20.72
CA ASN A 221 13.55 30.75 -19.69
C ASN A 221 12.39 31.06 -18.74
N GLY A 222 11.30 30.29 -18.82
CA GLY A 222 10.18 30.44 -17.93
C GLY A 222 10.49 29.98 -16.51
N CYS A 223 9.69 30.40 -15.56
CA CYS A 223 9.79 29.98 -14.19
C CYS A 223 8.87 28.77 -13.91
N ALA A 224 9.39 27.75 -13.23
CA ALA A 224 8.60 26.68 -12.66
C ALA A 224 8.53 26.83 -11.14
N ALA A 225 7.32 26.75 -10.59
CA ALA A 225 7.06 26.81 -9.14
C ALA A 225 6.71 25.42 -8.62
N GLY A 226 7.73 24.57 -8.43
CA GLY A 226 7.56 23.21 -7.94
C GLY A 226 7.12 22.21 -9.01
N MET A 227 6.73 21.03 -8.56
CA MET A 227 6.24 19.91 -9.39
C MET A 227 5.03 19.28 -8.68
N PRO A 228 3.84 19.91 -8.75
CA PRO A 228 2.65 19.37 -8.09
C PRO A 228 2.23 18.04 -8.73
N MET A 229 1.86 17.09 -7.89
CA MET A 229 1.30 15.80 -8.26
C MET A 229 0.12 15.52 -7.34
N ASP A 230 -1.04 15.34 -7.92
CA ASP A 230 -2.29 15.04 -7.23
C ASP A 230 -2.79 13.66 -7.65
N THR A 231 -3.27 12.86 -6.69
CA THR A 231 -3.94 11.61 -6.96
C THR A 231 -5.26 11.51 -6.21
N GLU A 232 -6.27 10.91 -6.84
CA GLU A 232 -7.50 10.48 -6.19
C GLU A 232 -7.69 8.98 -6.42
N GLY A 233 -7.70 8.21 -5.31
CA GLY A 233 -7.93 6.78 -5.31
C GLY A 233 -9.26 6.44 -4.65
N LYS A 234 -10.11 5.66 -5.32
CA LYS A 234 -11.37 5.13 -4.76
C LYS A 234 -11.33 3.62 -4.78
N ASN A 235 -11.48 3.01 -3.61
CA ASN A 235 -11.45 1.56 -3.46
C ASN A 235 -12.75 1.08 -2.82
N SER A 236 -13.48 0.23 -3.50
CA SER A 236 -14.72 -0.37 -2.98
C SER A 236 -14.64 -1.87 -3.13
N GLY A 237 -15.13 -2.61 -2.16
CA GLY A 237 -15.16 -4.05 -2.28
C GLY A 237 -16.13 -4.73 -1.33
N ALA A 238 -16.31 -6.01 -1.56
CA ALA A 238 -17.09 -6.89 -0.71
C ALA A 238 -16.47 -8.29 -0.68
N LEU A 239 -16.56 -8.93 0.48
CA LEU A 239 -16.15 -10.31 0.73
C LEU A 239 -17.31 -11.05 1.40
N VAL A 240 -17.54 -12.31 0.99
CA VAL A 240 -18.38 -13.26 1.72
C VAL A 240 -17.58 -14.55 1.90
N LYS A 241 -17.49 -15.03 3.15
CA LYS A 241 -16.79 -16.26 3.50
C LYS A 241 -17.67 -17.12 4.41
N ALA A 242 -17.80 -18.39 4.10
CA ALA A 242 -18.45 -19.38 4.94
C ALA A 242 -17.41 -20.40 5.44
N GLU A 243 -17.54 -20.78 6.72
CA GLU A 243 -16.78 -21.84 7.35
C GLU A 243 -17.73 -22.96 7.73
N VAL A 244 -17.60 -24.12 7.11
CA VAL A 244 -18.51 -25.26 7.22
C VAL A 244 -17.79 -26.46 7.81
N PRO A 245 -18.03 -26.83 9.09
CA PRO A 245 -17.56 -28.10 9.63
C PRO A 245 -18.26 -29.25 8.93
N LEU A 246 -17.58 -29.94 8.03
CA LEU A 246 -18.13 -31.11 7.32
C LEU A 246 -18.18 -32.37 8.21
N SER A 247 -17.26 -32.42 9.17
CA SER A 247 -17.16 -33.48 10.17
C SER A 247 -16.35 -32.97 11.38
N ALA A 248 -16.17 -33.80 12.41
CA ALA A 248 -15.26 -33.47 13.53
C ALA A 248 -13.79 -33.30 13.08
N ARG A 249 -13.44 -33.85 11.92
CA ARG A 249 -12.10 -33.78 11.32
C ARG A 249 -11.97 -32.69 10.28
N ASP A 250 -13.00 -32.46 9.46
CA ASP A 250 -12.93 -31.73 8.20
C ASP A 250 -13.63 -30.38 8.31
N LEU A 251 -12.93 -29.30 7.99
CA LEU A 251 -13.44 -27.94 7.87
C LEU A 251 -13.28 -27.47 6.43
N LEU A 252 -14.36 -26.98 5.85
CA LEU A 252 -14.36 -26.34 4.53
C LEU A 252 -14.57 -24.84 4.69
N ARG A 253 -13.69 -24.03 4.10
CA ARG A 253 -13.86 -22.57 3.93
C ARG A 253 -14.10 -22.28 2.45
N VAL A 254 -15.17 -21.57 2.14
CA VAL A 254 -15.47 -21.14 0.77
C VAL A 254 -15.87 -19.68 0.78
N GLY A 255 -15.55 -18.97 -0.28
CA GLY A 255 -15.92 -17.57 -0.35
C GLY A 255 -15.70 -16.95 -1.71
N GLY A 256 -16.11 -15.70 -1.80
CA GLY A 256 -15.91 -14.84 -2.96
C GLY A 256 -15.64 -13.41 -2.56
N GLU A 257 -14.91 -12.70 -3.40
CA GLU A 257 -14.46 -11.33 -3.19
C GLU A 257 -14.60 -10.54 -4.48
N VAL A 258 -15.06 -9.30 -4.35
CA VAL A 258 -15.05 -8.31 -5.42
C VAL A 258 -14.35 -7.06 -4.94
N GLN A 259 -13.56 -6.44 -5.81
CA GLN A 259 -12.92 -5.15 -5.55
C GLN A 259 -13.01 -4.30 -6.82
N ARG A 260 -13.27 -3.03 -6.64
CA ARG A 260 -13.23 -1.99 -7.68
C ARG A 260 -12.32 -0.88 -7.22
N TYR A 261 -11.24 -0.68 -7.95
CA TYR A 261 -10.30 0.41 -7.70
C TYR A 261 -10.33 1.39 -8.87
N ARG A 262 -10.40 2.68 -8.54
CA ARG A 262 -10.36 3.79 -9.50
C ARG A 262 -9.25 4.73 -9.10
N LEU A 263 -8.46 5.19 -10.08
CA LEU A 263 -7.30 6.05 -9.85
C LEU A 263 -7.24 7.14 -10.91
N ASP A 264 -7.18 8.37 -10.44
CA ASP A 264 -6.72 9.52 -11.21
C ASP A 264 -5.38 10.00 -10.64
N ASP A 265 -4.41 10.24 -11.52
CA ASP A 265 -3.11 10.84 -11.22
C ASP A 265 -2.84 11.94 -12.24
N TRP A 266 -2.80 13.18 -11.76
CA TRP A 266 -2.59 14.35 -12.59
C TRP A 266 -1.62 15.33 -11.96
N TRP A 267 -0.98 16.13 -12.81
CA TRP A 267 -0.01 17.12 -12.41
C TRP A 267 -0.40 18.49 -13.00
N ASP A 268 -0.68 19.42 -12.12
CA ASP A 268 -1.09 20.76 -12.52
C ASP A 268 0.07 21.52 -13.17
N PRO A 269 -0.22 22.42 -14.13
CA PRO A 269 0.82 23.20 -14.78
C PRO A 269 1.53 24.11 -13.77
N SER A 270 2.84 23.99 -13.68
CA SER A 270 3.71 24.72 -12.73
C SER A 270 4.74 25.62 -13.39
N GLY A 271 4.70 25.74 -14.71
CA GLY A 271 5.56 26.64 -15.49
C GLY A 271 6.71 25.97 -16.23
N LYS A 272 7.46 26.73 -17.03
CA LYS A 272 8.55 26.26 -17.87
C LYS A 272 8.10 25.14 -18.81
N GLY A 273 8.77 24.00 -18.83
CA GLY A 273 8.39 22.83 -19.62
C GLY A 273 7.12 22.12 -19.14
N MET A 274 6.66 22.44 -17.95
CA MET A 274 5.43 21.93 -17.31
C MET A 274 4.27 22.92 -17.48
N TRP A 275 3.97 23.33 -18.72
CA TRP A 275 3.00 24.36 -19.08
C TRP A 275 2.57 24.20 -20.54
N PRO A 276 1.33 24.58 -20.99
CA PRO A 276 0.27 25.22 -20.21
C PRO A 276 -0.80 24.25 -19.68
N ASP A 277 -0.82 22.99 -20.15
CA ASP A 277 -1.90 22.04 -19.89
C ASP A 277 -1.62 21.19 -18.63
N THR A 278 -2.66 20.56 -18.10
CA THR A 278 -2.52 19.54 -17.06
C THR A 278 -1.94 18.25 -17.65
N PHE A 279 -0.95 17.68 -16.99
CA PHE A 279 -0.43 16.36 -17.35
C PHE A 279 -1.28 15.28 -16.68
N TRP A 280 -1.90 14.42 -17.47
CA TRP A 280 -2.59 13.23 -16.98
C TRP A 280 -1.68 12.01 -17.09
N ASN A 281 -1.17 11.56 -15.96
CA ASN A 281 -0.32 10.38 -15.90
C ASN A 281 -1.16 9.10 -15.96
N ILE A 282 -2.21 9.03 -15.15
CA ILE A 282 -3.29 8.03 -15.23
C ILE A 282 -4.59 8.80 -15.15
N ARG A 283 -5.51 8.53 -16.07
CA ARG A 283 -6.83 9.14 -16.10
C ARG A 283 -7.88 8.06 -16.20
N ASP A 284 -8.93 8.15 -15.36
CA ASP A 284 -9.97 7.14 -15.31
C ASP A 284 -9.38 5.72 -15.21
N GLY A 285 -8.31 5.55 -14.41
CA GLY A 285 -7.65 4.26 -14.19
C GLY A 285 -8.57 3.29 -13.45
N GLU A 286 -8.73 2.09 -14.00
CA GLU A 286 -9.61 1.06 -13.47
C GLU A 286 -8.84 -0.22 -13.17
N ARG A 287 -9.12 -0.84 -12.02
CA ARG A 287 -8.65 -2.17 -11.67
C ARG A 287 -9.73 -2.89 -10.89
N ASP A 288 -10.45 -3.76 -11.55
CA ASP A 288 -11.55 -4.53 -11.00
C ASP A 288 -11.10 -5.99 -10.77
N ARG A 289 -11.45 -6.54 -9.63
CA ARG A 289 -11.08 -7.90 -9.24
C ARG A 289 -12.31 -8.68 -8.83
N LEU A 290 -12.41 -9.91 -9.33
CA LEU A 290 -13.41 -10.89 -8.91
C LEU A 290 -12.71 -12.20 -8.57
N ALA A 291 -12.87 -12.67 -7.35
CA ALA A 291 -12.26 -13.90 -6.89
C ALA A 291 -13.27 -14.86 -6.25
N VAL A 292 -13.01 -16.16 -6.43
CA VAL A 292 -13.67 -17.24 -5.70
C VAL A 292 -12.62 -18.18 -5.14
N PHE A 293 -12.83 -18.71 -3.95
CA PHE A 293 -11.90 -19.61 -3.31
C PHE A 293 -12.59 -20.73 -2.53
N GLY A 294 -11.86 -21.83 -2.40
CA GLY A 294 -12.20 -22.95 -1.52
C GLY A 294 -10.96 -23.47 -0.84
N GLU A 295 -11.09 -23.78 0.45
CA GLU A 295 -10.01 -24.29 1.29
C GLU A 295 -10.53 -25.40 2.19
N TRP A 296 -9.88 -26.55 2.14
CA TRP A 296 -10.20 -27.69 2.99
C TRP A 296 -9.08 -27.92 3.98
N GLU A 297 -9.45 -28.02 5.24
CA GLU A 297 -8.56 -28.34 6.37
C GLU A 297 -9.00 -29.64 7.00
N ALA A 298 -8.05 -30.55 7.27
CA ALA A 298 -8.32 -31.83 7.90
C ALA A 298 -7.40 -32.10 9.09
N GLN A 299 -7.97 -32.26 10.28
CA GLN A 299 -7.28 -32.70 11.50
C GLN A 299 -7.33 -34.24 11.56
N TRP A 300 -6.35 -34.91 10.96
CA TRP A 300 -6.31 -36.40 10.84
C TRP A 300 -6.26 -37.09 12.19
N ASN A 301 -5.50 -36.52 13.12
CA ASN A 301 -5.35 -36.95 14.51
C ASN A 301 -4.77 -35.75 15.32
N PRO A 302 -4.56 -35.84 16.64
CA PRO A 302 -4.04 -34.74 17.45
C PRO A 302 -2.69 -34.18 16.99
N GLN A 303 -1.93 -34.92 16.18
CA GLN A 303 -0.59 -34.54 15.74
C GLN A 303 -0.55 -34.04 14.30
N TRP A 304 -1.46 -34.45 13.41
CA TRP A 304 -1.41 -34.17 12.00
C TRP A 304 -2.59 -33.34 11.53
N LEU A 305 -2.28 -32.20 10.91
CA LEU A 305 -3.21 -31.33 10.18
C LEU A 305 -2.71 -31.15 8.76
N THR A 306 -3.63 -31.16 7.80
CA THR A 306 -3.35 -30.73 6.42
C THR A 306 -4.35 -29.69 5.97
N GLN A 307 -3.91 -28.78 5.06
CA GLN A 307 -4.75 -27.77 4.46
C GLN A 307 -4.44 -27.69 2.97
N PHE A 308 -5.50 -27.62 2.14
CA PHE A 308 -5.41 -27.43 0.70
C PHE A 308 -6.36 -26.31 0.29
N GLY A 309 -5.87 -25.39 -0.52
CA GLY A 309 -6.65 -24.26 -0.99
C GLY A 309 -6.48 -24.00 -2.47
N LEU A 310 -7.55 -23.57 -3.12
CA LEU A 310 -7.57 -23.06 -4.49
C LEU A 310 -8.31 -21.73 -4.52
N ARG A 311 -7.78 -20.78 -5.30
CA ARG A 311 -8.41 -19.48 -5.58
C ARG A 311 -8.25 -19.17 -7.05
N HIS A 312 -9.35 -18.83 -7.70
CA HIS A 312 -9.36 -18.23 -9.02
C HIS A 312 -9.72 -16.76 -8.92
N GLU A 313 -8.99 -15.93 -9.65
CA GLU A 313 -9.21 -14.49 -9.67
C GLU A 313 -9.13 -13.97 -11.11
N THR A 314 -10.09 -13.13 -11.48
CA THR A 314 -10.05 -12.33 -12.70
C THR A 314 -9.75 -10.90 -12.32
N VAL A 315 -8.79 -10.28 -13.01
CA VAL A 315 -8.38 -8.88 -12.81
C VAL A 315 -8.52 -8.15 -14.13
N ASP A 316 -9.48 -7.23 -14.20
CA ASP A 316 -9.70 -6.35 -15.35
C ASP A 316 -9.06 -5.01 -15.08
N THR A 317 -8.23 -4.51 -15.99
CA THR A 317 -7.55 -3.22 -15.88
C THR A 317 -7.75 -2.38 -17.13
N ASN A 318 -7.92 -1.07 -16.96
CA ASN A 318 -8.04 -0.10 -18.05
C ASN A 318 -7.54 1.27 -17.61
N SER A 319 -7.30 2.16 -18.59
CA SER A 319 -7.01 3.57 -18.37
C SER A 319 -7.60 4.40 -19.50
N GLY A 320 -8.14 5.57 -19.20
CA GLY A 320 -8.66 6.51 -20.16
C GLY A 320 -7.56 7.17 -21.00
N GLU A 321 -7.96 8.12 -21.83
CA GLU A 321 -7.04 8.90 -22.67
C GLU A 321 -6.22 9.88 -21.82
N VAL A 322 -4.93 9.98 -22.13
CA VAL A 322 -3.96 10.82 -21.43
C VAL A 322 -3.50 12.00 -22.29
N GLN A 323 -2.92 12.99 -21.63
CA GLN A 323 -2.25 14.12 -22.28
C GLN A 323 -1.08 14.61 -21.42
N GLY A 324 -0.08 15.21 -22.05
CA GLY A 324 1.00 15.90 -21.36
C GLY A 324 0.82 17.40 -21.28
N TYR A 325 1.79 18.09 -20.68
CA TYR A 325 1.75 19.54 -20.50
C TYR A 325 1.75 20.36 -21.80
N ASN A 326 2.25 19.80 -22.90
CA ASN A 326 2.43 20.51 -24.17
C ASN A 326 2.81 19.55 -25.31
N ALA A 327 3.09 20.11 -26.48
CA ALA A 327 3.42 19.36 -27.69
C ALA A 327 4.63 18.39 -27.56
N THR A 328 5.52 18.59 -26.59
CA THR A 328 6.66 17.67 -26.36
C THR A 328 6.19 16.27 -26.00
N TYR A 329 5.03 16.14 -25.38
CA TYR A 329 4.45 14.87 -24.93
C TYR A 329 3.47 14.26 -25.94
N LEU A 330 3.16 14.98 -27.03
CA LEU A 330 2.08 14.60 -27.94
C LEU A 330 2.30 13.25 -28.62
N ALA A 331 3.54 12.93 -28.98
CA ALA A 331 3.84 11.67 -29.67
C ALA A 331 3.59 10.45 -28.76
N ASP A 332 4.07 10.51 -27.53
CA ASP A 332 3.87 9.44 -26.52
C ASP A 332 2.39 9.30 -26.16
N ALA A 333 1.70 10.43 -25.90
CA ALA A 333 0.26 10.43 -25.59
C ALA A 333 -0.57 9.86 -26.75
N THR A 334 -0.24 10.22 -28.01
CA THR A 334 -0.93 9.68 -29.19
C THR A 334 -0.74 8.18 -29.32
N ALA A 335 0.48 7.68 -29.11
CA ALA A 335 0.78 6.26 -29.17
C ALA A 335 0.03 5.48 -28.07
N PHE A 336 0.05 5.99 -26.84
CA PHE A 336 -0.67 5.39 -25.71
C PHE A 336 -2.19 5.40 -25.92
N ASN A 337 -2.77 6.51 -26.38
CA ASN A 337 -4.22 6.62 -26.59
C ASN A 337 -4.71 5.74 -27.74
N ALA A 338 -3.85 5.38 -28.70
CA ALA A 338 -4.14 4.46 -29.79
C ALA A 338 -3.96 2.98 -29.42
N ALA A 339 -3.29 2.66 -28.33
CA ALA A 339 -3.08 1.30 -27.87
C ALA A 339 -4.34 0.69 -27.26
N ASP A 340 -4.42 -0.65 -27.28
CA ASP A 340 -5.42 -1.39 -26.50
C ASP A 340 -5.00 -1.33 -25.03
N ARG A 341 -5.89 -0.82 -24.19
CA ARG A 341 -5.66 -0.64 -22.74
C ARG A 341 -6.62 -1.45 -21.87
N ASP A 342 -7.53 -2.19 -22.49
CA ASP A 342 -8.48 -3.06 -21.80
C ASP A 342 -7.86 -4.46 -21.68
N ILE A 343 -7.33 -4.78 -20.49
CA ILE A 343 -6.53 -5.98 -20.26
C ILE A 343 -7.16 -6.79 -19.13
N THR A 344 -7.40 -8.08 -19.41
CA THR A 344 -7.93 -9.05 -18.44
C THR A 344 -6.88 -10.11 -18.12
N ASP A 345 -6.59 -10.30 -16.85
CA ASP A 345 -5.74 -11.37 -16.34
C ASP A 345 -6.58 -12.45 -15.65
N HIS A 346 -6.20 -13.71 -15.82
CA HIS A 346 -6.78 -14.86 -15.14
C HIS A 346 -5.75 -15.54 -14.24
N ASN A 347 -5.95 -15.45 -12.96
CA ASN A 347 -5.03 -15.91 -11.93
C ASN A 347 -5.54 -17.13 -11.22
N LEU A 348 -4.66 -18.10 -10.95
CA LEU A 348 -4.96 -19.28 -10.15
C LEU A 348 -3.95 -19.43 -9.03
N ASP A 349 -4.39 -19.31 -7.79
CA ASP A 349 -3.59 -19.60 -6.60
C ASP A 349 -3.90 -21.00 -6.09
N ALA A 350 -2.87 -21.69 -5.61
CA ALA A 350 -3.00 -22.99 -4.97
C ALA A 350 -2.09 -23.06 -3.76
N THR A 351 -2.59 -23.61 -2.65
CA THR A 351 -1.80 -23.82 -1.44
C THR A 351 -1.96 -25.23 -0.91
N ALA A 352 -0.88 -25.79 -0.40
CA ALA A 352 -0.87 -27.08 0.31
C ALA A 352 0.03 -26.94 1.54
N LEU A 353 -0.47 -27.36 2.68
CA LEU A 353 0.24 -27.28 3.95
C LEU A 353 0.02 -28.58 4.74
N ALA A 354 1.08 -29.08 5.36
CA ALA A 354 1.05 -30.17 6.32
C ALA A 354 1.75 -29.73 7.61
N ARG A 355 1.06 -29.87 8.74
CA ARG A 355 1.57 -29.55 10.08
C ARG A 355 1.62 -30.81 10.91
N PHE A 356 2.80 -31.06 11.52
CA PHE A 356 3.04 -32.15 12.44
C PHE A 356 3.45 -31.59 13.80
N THR A 357 2.64 -31.89 14.83
CA THR A 357 2.85 -31.49 16.21
C THR A 357 3.03 -32.73 17.05
N PRO A 358 4.24 -33.32 17.13
CA PRO A 358 4.50 -34.55 17.82
C PRO A 358 4.20 -34.47 19.33
N ASP A 359 4.42 -33.31 19.93
CA ASP A 359 4.20 -33.04 21.34
C ASP A 359 3.96 -31.52 21.59
N ALA A 360 3.77 -31.13 22.85
CA ALA A 360 3.48 -29.77 23.26
C ALA A 360 4.63 -28.76 23.05
N THR A 361 5.82 -29.23 22.67
CA THR A 361 7.04 -28.42 22.58
C THR A 361 7.52 -28.22 21.13
N ARG A 362 7.02 -28.98 20.19
CA ARG A 362 7.52 -29.02 18.81
C ARG A 362 6.39 -28.97 17.80
N THR A 363 6.58 -28.14 16.78
CA THR A 363 5.74 -28.12 15.57
C THR A 363 6.63 -28.06 14.34
N LEU A 364 6.33 -28.91 13.37
CA LEU A 364 6.93 -28.89 12.04
C LEU A 364 5.84 -28.58 11.05
N GLU A 365 6.11 -27.69 10.10
CA GLU A 365 5.16 -27.32 9.07
C GLU A 365 5.86 -27.31 7.71
N PHE A 366 5.26 -27.93 6.71
CA PHE A 366 5.74 -27.96 5.33
C PHE A 366 4.67 -27.38 4.44
N GLY A 367 5.06 -26.46 3.57
CA GLY A 367 4.13 -25.79 2.71
C GLY A 367 4.62 -25.62 1.28
N TYR A 368 3.66 -25.63 0.36
CA TYR A 368 3.81 -25.22 -1.01
C TYR A 368 2.72 -24.21 -1.37
N ALA A 369 3.09 -23.15 -2.10
CA ALA A 369 2.13 -22.25 -2.70
C ALA A 369 2.50 -21.95 -4.15
N ARG A 370 1.49 -21.90 -5.00
CA ARG A 370 1.47 -21.13 -6.23
C ARG A 370 0.65 -19.87 -5.96
N LYS A 371 1.25 -18.71 -6.10
CA LYS A 371 0.62 -17.41 -5.90
C LYS A 371 0.83 -16.55 -7.15
N THR A 372 -0.14 -15.70 -7.43
CA THR A 372 -0.13 -14.80 -8.58
C THR A 372 -0.31 -13.35 -8.15
N ARG A 373 0.21 -12.42 -8.95
CA ARG A 373 -0.03 -10.98 -8.81
C ARG A 373 -0.13 -10.35 -10.20
N SER A 374 -1.26 -9.74 -10.50
CA SER A 374 -1.40 -8.90 -11.70
C SER A 374 -0.68 -7.56 -11.54
N PRO A 375 -0.16 -6.97 -12.63
CA PRO A 375 0.43 -5.63 -12.60
C PRO A 375 -0.53 -4.60 -12.01
N ASN A 376 0.01 -3.60 -11.33
CA ASN A 376 -0.78 -2.47 -10.89
C ASN A 376 -0.90 -1.39 -11.98
N LEU A 377 -1.69 -0.35 -11.73
CA LEU A 377 -1.96 0.68 -12.72
C LEU A 377 -0.72 1.49 -13.12
N TYR A 378 0.22 1.72 -12.20
CA TYR A 378 1.47 2.42 -12.53
C TYR A 378 2.41 1.56 -13.37
N GLU A 379 2.51 0.28 -13.07
CA GLU A 379 3.35 -0.67 -13.81
C GLU A 379 2.89 -0.81 -15.26
N ARG A 380 1.56 -0.74 -15.52
CA ARG A 380 1.00 -0.86 -16.88
C ARG A 380 0.84 0.47 -17.60
N TYR A 381 0.28 1.52 -16.95
CA TYR A 381 -0.33 2.65 -17.63
C TYR A 381 0.44 3.96 -17.54
N THR A 382 1.59 4.04 -16.87
CA THR A 382 2.46 5.20 -16.99
C THR A 382 3.08 5.22 -18.39
N TRP A 383 2.92 6.29 -19.13
CA TRP A 383 3.07 6.26 -20.59
C TRP A 383 4.20 7.13 -21.16
N SER A 384 4.56 8.22 -20.49
CA SER A 384 5.49 9.20 -21.06
C SER A 384 6.94 8.75 -20.93
N THR A 385 7.69 8.79 -22.03
CA THR A 385 9.15 8.61 -22.08
C THR A 385 9.91 9.91 -21.90
N GLY A 386 9.23 11.01 -21.57
CA GLY A 386 9.85 12.29 -21.22
C GLY A 386 10.59 12.18 -19.87
N GLY A 387 11.87 12.58 -19.85
CA GLY A 387 12.72 12.37 -18.65
C GLY A 387 12.19 13.03 -17.36
N MET A 388 11.45 14.14 -17.45
CA MET A 388 10.80 14.74 -16.30
C MET A 388 9.65 13.84 -15.82
N ALA A 389 8.77 13.42 -16.72
CA ALA A 389 7.61 12.59 -16.38
C ALA A 389 8.04 11.24 -15.79
N MET A 390 9.01 10.56 -16.40
CA MET A 390 9.53 9.29 -15.86
C MET A 390 10.10 9.44 -14.45
N ARG A 391 10.79 10.55 -14.15
CA ARG A 391 11.33 10.81 -12.81
C ARG A 391 10.27 11.18 -11.77
N MET A 392 9.08 11.60 -12.19
CA MET A 392 7.92 11.76 -11.29
C MET A 392 7.43 10.39 -10.80
N ILE A 393 7.58 9.34 -11.62
CA ILE A 393 7.28 7.96 -11.24
C ILE A 393 8.51 7.37 -10.51
N ASN A 394 8.77 7.86 -9.32
CA ASN A 394 9.89 7.42 -8.48
C ASN A 394 9.49 6.15 -7.69
N TRP A 395 9.24 5.06 -8.41
CA TRP A 395 8.63 3.84 -7.92
C TRP A 395 9.36 3.21 -6.73
N ALA A 396 10.67 3.09 -6.83
CA ALA A 396 11.50 2.46 -5.79
C ALA A 396 12.13 3.48 -4.80
N GLY A 397 11.90 4.78 -4.95
CA GLY A 397 12.55 5.80 -4.14
C GLY A 397 14.06 5.93 -4.37
N ASP A 398 14.55 5.43 -5.50
CA ASP A 398 15.97 5.35 -5.88
C ASP A 398 16.44 6.52 -6.76
N GLY A 399 15.55 7.46 -7.08
CA GLY A 399 15.81 8.62 -7.93
C GLY A 399 15.77 8.33 -9.43
N ASN A 400 15.64 7.08 -9.86
CA ASN A 400 15.48 6.71 -11.26
C ASN A 400 14.11 7.12 -11.81
N GLY A 401 13.97 7.09 -13.14
CA GLY A 401 12.70 7.33 -13.83
C GLY A 401 12.14 6.03 -14.38
N TYR A 402 10.80 5.88 -14.30
CA TYR A 402 10.10 4.68 -14.72
C TYR A 402 9.02 4.99 -15.75
N VAL A 403 8.77 4.06 -16.66
CA VAL A 403 7.63 4.07 -17.59
C VAL A 403 6.97 2.70 -17.59
N GLY A 404 5.66 2.68 -17.74
CA GLY A 404 4.85 1.48 -17.76
C GLY A 404 5.03 0.62 -19.01
N ASN A 405 4.39 -0.54 -18.97
CA ASN A 405 4.37 -1.47 -20.08
C ASN A 405 3.02 -2.19 -20.11
N LEU A 406 2.26 -1.98 -21.18
CA LEU A 406 0.95 -2.60 -21.38
C LEU A 406 1.04 -4.12 -21.57
N ASP A 407 2.19 -4.63 -22.03
CA ASP A 407 2.41 -6.06 -22.34
C ASP A 407 2.87 -6.88 -21.12
N LEU A 408 2.75 -6.35 -19.89
CA LEU A 408 3.13 -7.09 -18.70
C LEU A 408 2.18 -8.24 -18.41
N ASP A 409 2.76 -9.42 -18.23
CA ASP A 409 2.09 -10.61 -17.70
C ASP A 409 2.02 -10.60 -16.16
N PRO A 410 1.04 -11.29 -15.54
CA PRO A 410 1.02 -11.51 -14.11
C PRO A 410 2.22 -12.29 -13.59
N GLU A 411 2.75 -11.91 -12.44
CA GLU A 411 3.76 -12.69 -11.74
C GLU A 411 3.20 -14.01 -11.22
N ILE A 412 3.98 -15.08 -11.34
CA ILE A 412 3.63 -16.42 -10.84
C ILE A 412 4.74 -16.93 -9.94
N ALA A 413 4.49 -16.97 -8.63
CA ALA A 413 5.45 -17.44 -7.65
C ALA A 413 5.15 -18.87 -7.19
N HIS A 414 6.17 -19.70 -7.21
CA HIS A 414 6.17 -21.06 -6.67
C HIS A 414 7.05 -21.11 -5.42
N THR A 415 6.42 -21.18 -4.25
CA THR A 415 7.11 -21.12 -2.95
C THR A 415 7.06 -22.49 -2.27
N VAL A 416 8.19 -22.97 -1.77
CA VAL A 416 8.27 -24.03 -0.78
C VAL A 416 8.83 -23.50 0.51
N SER A 417 8.25 -23.90 1.65
CA SER A 417 8.74 -23.53 2.96
C SER A 417 8.66 -24.67 3.96
N ALA A 418 9.54 -24.63 4.94
CA ALA A 418 9.51 -25.55 6.08
C ALA A 418 9.70 -24.74 7.37
N THR A 419 8.77 -24.86 8.31
CA THR A 419 8.88 -24.22 9.63
C THR A 419 9.20 -25.24 10.70
N PHE A 420 10.18 -24.90 11.52
CA PHE A 420 10.54 -25.63 12.75
C PHE A 420 10.26 -24.69 13.92
N ASP A 421 9.29 -25.04 14.76
CA ASP A 421 8.95 -24.31 15.97
C ASP A 421 9.22 -25.19 17.17
N TRP A 422 10.18 -24.80 18.00
CA TRP A 422 10.58 -25.52 19.20
C TRP A 422 10.59 -24.56 20.40
N HIS A 423 9.93 -24.95 21.48
CA HIS A 423 9.73 -24.07 22.64
C HIS A 423 9.51 -24.87 23.93
N ASP A 424 9.60 -24.21 25.06
CA ASP A 424 9.15 -24.81 26.33
C ASP A 424 7.64 -25.06 26.32
N ALA A 425 7.17 -26.02 27.10
CA ALA A 425 5.75 -26.43 27.07
C ALA A 425 4.76 -25.32 27.37
N ALA A 426 5.17 -24.30 28.13
CA ALA A 426 4.34 -23.15 28.48
C ALA A 426 4.48 -21.94 27.50
N ARG A 427 5.42 -22.01 26.56
CA ARG A 427 5.81 -20.90 25.64
C ARG A 427 6.16 -19.60 26.39
N LYS A 428 6.86 -19.66 27.48
CA LYS A 428 7.16 -18.53 28.38
C LYS A 428 8.64 -18.27 28.61
N GLU A 429 9.46 -19.34 28.59
CA GLU A 429 10.87 -19.25 28.96
C GLU A 429 11.79 -19.16 27.75
N TRP A 430 11.54 -19.95 26.74
CA TRP A 430 12.29 -19.93 25.49
C TRP A 430 11.47 -20.44 24.29
N GLY A 431 11.87 -20.02 23.10
CA GLY A 431 11.35 -20.50 21.85
C GLY A 431 12.31 -20.22 20.70
N LEU A 432 12.36 -21.14 19.76
CA LEU A 432 13.09 -21.03 18.51
C LEU A 432 12.15 -21.38 17.36
N LYS A 433 11.85 -20.42 16.51
CA LYS A 433 11.10 -20.65 15.27
C LYS A 433 11.96 -20.29 14.07
N VAL A 434 12.16 -21.24 13.17
CA VAL A 434 13.00 -21.07 11.98
C VAL A 434 12.15 -21.48 10.76
N THR A 435 12.09 -20.61 9.74
CA THR A 435 11.30 -20.85 8.55
C THR A 435 12.14 -20.58 7.29
N PRO A 436 12.97 -21.55 6.83
CA PRO A 436 13.59 -21.47 5.52
C PRO A 436 12.53 -21.53 4.41
N TYR A 437 12.75 -20.74 3.37
CA TYR A 437 11.90 -20.74 2.19
C TYR A 437 12.70 -20.55 0.91
N TYR A 438 12.13 -21.04 -0.17
CA TYR A 438 12.60 -20.81 -1.53
C TYR A 438 11.42 -20.54 -2.45
N THR A 439 11.50 -19.44 -3.19
CA THR A 439 10.49 -19.03 -4.18
C THR A 439 11.16 -18.87 -5.55
N TYR A 440 10.59 -19.51 -6.55
CA TYR A 440 10.87 -19.20 -7.95
C TYR A 440 9.69 -18.41 -8.51
N VAL A 441 9.98 -17.30 -9.18
CA VAL A 441 8.95 -16.43 -9.76
C VAL A 441 9.15 -16.42 -11.27
N ASP A 442 8.12 -16.84 -11.99
CA ASP A 442 7.96 -16.59 -13.41
C ASP A 442 7.34 -15.19 -13.59
N ASP A 443 7.74 -14.50 -14.63
CA ASP A 443 7.21 -13.19 -15.01
C ASP A 443 7.27 -12.13 -13.90
N TYR A 444 8.28 -12.21 -13.01
CA TYR A 444 8.52 -11.19 -11.98
C TYR A 444 8.62 -9.80 -12.61
N ILE A 445 7.81 -8.85 -12.12
CA ILE A 445 7.79 -7.48 -12.61
C ILE A 445 8.96 -6.72 -12.01
N ASP A 446 9.98 -6.55 -12.83
CA ASP A 446 11.20 -5.79 -12.57
C ASP A 446 11.28 -4.61 -13.55
N ALA A 447 12.41 -3.92 -13.59
CA ALA A 447 12.64 -2.81 -14.51
C ALA A 447 13.97 -2.95 -15.24
N ALA A 448 13.92 -2.78 -16.54
CA ALA A 448 15.10 -2.74 -17.40
C ALA A 448 15.28 -1.36 -18.03
N ARG A 449 16.49 -1.01 -18.51
CA ARG A 449 16.69 0.24 -19.23
C ARG A 449 15.75 0.32 -20.43
N CYS A 450 14.94 1.36 -20.47
CA CYS A 450 14.04 1.57 -21.61
C CYS A 450 14.83 1.91 -22.89
N SER A 451 14.36 1.41 -24.02
CA SER A 451 14.99 1.61 -25.31
C SER A 451 14.00 1.50 -26.47
N GLY A 452 14.39 1.99 -27.65
CA GLY A 452 13.60 1.80 -28.86
C GLY A 452 12.52 2.84 -29.12
N ALA A 453 12.26 3.77 -28.19
CA ALA A 453 11.32 4.87 -28.43
C ALA A 453 11.93 5.89 -29.44
N ALA A 454 11.07 6.45 -30.29
CA ALA A 454 11.47 7.48 -31.24
C ALA A 454 11.69 8.84 -30.58
N THR A 455 11.06 9.08 -29.42
CA THR A 455 11.08 10.34 -28.68
C THR A 455 11.39 10.11 -27.20
N GLY A 456 11.60 11.17 -26.45
CA GLY A 456 11.89 11.09 -25.02
C GLY A 456 13.28 10.54 -24.72
N VAL A 457 13.45 9.95 -23.54
CA VAL A 457 14.74 9.43 -23.05
C VAL A 457 14.94 7.93 -23.29
N CYS A 458 13.89 7.18 -23.67
CA CYS A 458 13.97 5.75 -24.00
C CYS A 458 14.55 5.49 -25.41
N THR A 459 15.42 6.38 -25.89
CA THR A 459 16.15 6.26 -27.16
C THR A 459 17.45 5.47 -26.95
N ALA A 460 18.18 5.23 -28.05
CA ALA A 460 19.50 4.59 -27.98
C ALA A 460 20.48 5.31 -27.03
N ALA A 461 20.35 6.62 -26.83
CA ALA A 461 21.19 7.39 -25.92
C ALA A 461 21.07 6.94 -24.46
N ASN A 462 19.90 6.48 -24.02
CA ASN A 462 19.71 5.95 -22.67
C ASN A 462 20.53 4.69 -22.37
N LEU A 463 20.90 3.94 -23.40
CA LEU A 463 21.72 2.73 -23.25
C LEU A 463 23.19 3.05 -22.93
N THR A 464 23.64 4.25 -23.28
CA THR A 464 25.03 4.69 -23.11
C THR A 464 25.19 5.77 -22.04
N ALA A 465 24.10 6.26 -21.45
CA ALA A 465 24.14 7.32 -20.44
C ALA A 465 24.94 6.86 -19.21
N THR A 466 25.85 7.73 -18.78
CA THR A 466 26.63 7.57 -17.54
C THR A 466 26.17 8.49 -16.43
N ASP A 467 25.03 9.16 -16.63
CA ASP A 467 24.45 10.12 -15.69
C ASP A 467 23.95 9.44 -14.41
N ALA A 468 23.75 10.25 -13.37
CA ALA A 468 23.31 9.80 -12.05
C ALA A 468 21.92 9.16 -12.04
N PHE A 469 21.14 9.28 -13.13
CA PHE A 469 19.80 8.72 -13.25
C PHE A 469 19.70 7.75 -14.41
N VAL A 470 18.97 6.67 -14.21
CA VAL A 470 18.62 5.68 -15.22
C VAL A 470 17.15 5.80 -15.54
N TYR A 471 16.78 5.61 -16.80
CA TYR A 471 15.41 5.57 -17.25
C TYR A 471 15.04 4.13 -17.57
N LEU A 472 14.01 3.65 -16.88
CA LEU A 472 13.64 2.24 -16.82
C LEU A 472 12.21 2.04 -17.35
N GLN A 473 11.98 0.86 -17.91
CA GLN A 473 10.63 0.37 -18.25
C GLN A 473 10.36 -0.91 -17.46
N PHE A 474 9.15 -1.07 -16.98
CA PHE A 474 8.72 -2.31 -16.33
C PHE A 474 8.74 -3.46 -17.35
N VAL A 475 9.28 -4.59 -16.94
CA VAL A 475 9.43 -5.79 -17.77
C VAL A 475 9.25 -7.04 -16.92
N ASN A 476 8.78 -8.12 -17.53
CA ASN A 476 8.76 -9.43 -16.88
C ASN A 476 10.13 -10.09 -16.95
N GLN A 477 10.59 -10.66 -15.85
CA GLN A 477 11.83 -11.43 -15.73
C GLN A 477 11.60 -12.63 -14.80
N SER A 478 12.51 -13.58 -14.77
CA SER A 478 12.46 -14.62 -13.73
C SER A 478 13.25 -14.20 -12.50
N ALA A 479 12.73 -14.50 -11.32
CA ALA A 479 13.39 -14.21 -10.06
C ALA A 479 13.48 -15.43 -9.13
N LYS A 480 14.47 -15.43 -8.25
CA LYS A 480 14.63 -16.42 -7.17
C LYS A 480 14.76 -15.69 -5.85
N LEU A 481 13.83 -15.96 -4.93
CA LEU A 481 13.81 -15.39 -3.60
C LEU A 481 14.04 -16.52 -2.59
N TYR A 482 14.98 -16.38 -1.69
CA TYR A 482 15.22 -17.39 -0.67
C TYR A 482 15.75 -16.75 0.60
N GLY A 483 15.49 -17.39 1.71
CA GLY A 483 15.90 -16.90 3.01
C GLY A 483 15.50 -17.81 4.15
N VAL A 484 15.75 -17.32 5.32
CA VAL A 484 15.39 -17.96 6.58
C VAL A 484 14.99 -16.90 7.60
#